data_68cc8cb26f4d75f0ab9126e8538a8013
#
_entry.id   68cc8cb26f4d75f0ab9126e8538a8013
#
_cell.length_a   1.000
_cell.length_b   1.000
_cell.length_c   1.000
_cell.angle_alpha   90.00
_cell.angle_beta   90.00
_cell.angle_gamma   90.00
#
_symmetry.space_group_name_H-M   'P 1'
#
loop_
_entity.id
_entity.type
_entity.pdbx_description
1 polymer ?
#
loop_
_entity_poly.entity_id
_entity_poly.type
_entity_poly.pdbx_seq_one_letter_code
_entity_poly.pdbx_strand_id
1 'polypeptide(L)'
;MTVATSELGIKPQVELYPEIEPYDTRMLDLGDGQQIYVEQCGNPEGKPVIFLHGGPGGGGGTERRRFFDPQAYRIVVIDQRGCGLSTPHIASAQTSADMATNTTWNLVDDCERVRTALGIDTWQVFGGSWGSCLALAYAETHPEAVSELVLRGIF
;
A
#
# COMPACT_ATOMS: atom_id res chain seq x y z
N MET A 1 -36.71 2.49 -13.18
CA MET A 1 -36.33 2.55 -14.61
C MET A 1 -34.83 2.58 -14.71
N THR A 2 -34.21 1.45 -15.02
CA THR A 2 -32.75 1.37 -15.21
C THR A 2 -32.51 1.75 -16.68
N VAL A 3 -32.06 2.97 -16.93
CA VAL A 3 -31.66 3.37 -18.28
C VAL A 3 -30.38 2.60 -18.58
N ALA A 4 -30.42 1.76 -19.62
CA ALA A 4 -29.25 1.03 -20.08
C ALA A 4 -28.21 2.04 -20.58
N THR A 5 -27.13 2.22 -19.84
CA THR A 5 -25.98 3.09 -20.17
C THR A 5 -25.27 2.68 -21.47
N SER A 6 -25.63 1.55 -22.08
CA SER A 6 -25.08 1.07 -23.34
C SER A 6 -25.42 1.94 -24.55
N GLU A 7 -26.51 2.69 -24.52
CA GLU A 7 -26.94 3.53 -25.68
C GLU A 7 -26.15 4.85 -25.82
N LEU A 8 -25.42 5.27 -24.75
CA LEU A 8 -24.65 6.50 -24.75
C LEU A 8 -23.13 6.29 -24.91
N GLY A 9 -22.66 5.06 -25.15
CA GLY A 9 -21.24 4.73 -25.25
C GLY A 9 -20.46 4.96 -23.95
N ILE A 10 -21.17 5.13 -22.83
CA ILE A 10 -20.56 5.30 -21.50
C ILE A 10 -20.14 3.92 -21.01
N LYS A 11 -18.84 3.73 -20.81
CA LYS A 11 -18.35 2.49 -20.19
C LYS A 11 -18.95 2.37 -18.78
N PRO A 12 -19.37 1.16 -18.37
CA PRO A 12 -19.86 0.95 -17.01
C PRO A 12 -18.79 1.45 -16.02
N GLN A 13 -19.20 2.29 -15.08
CA GLN A 13 -18.33 2.75 -14.03
C GLN A 13 -18.08 1.57 -13.10
N VAL A 14 -16.82 1.20 -12.92
CA VAL A 14 -16.44 0.14 -11.98
C VAL A 14 -16.60 0.72 -10.58
N GLU A 15 -17.48 0.12 -9.80
CA GLU A 15 -17.69 0.50 -8.41
C GLU A 15 -16.58 -0.13 -7.53
N LEU A 16 -16.18 0.60 -6.50
CA LEU A 16 -15.29 0.08 -5.48
C LEU A 16 -16.05 -0.93 -4.59
N TYR A 17 -15.34 -1.86 -4.00
CA TYR A 17 -15.91 -2.76 -2.99
C TYR A 17 -16.45 -1.96 -1.79
N PRO A 18 -17.36 -2.55 -0.99
CA PRO A 18 -17.90 -1.89 0.19
C PRO A 18 -16.81 -1.41 1.16
N GLU A 19 -17.14 -0.43 1.98
CA GLU A 19 -16.26 0.00 3.06
C GLU A 19 -16.08 -1.11 4.08
N ILE A 20 -14.86 -1.29 4.53
CA ILE A 20 -14.49 -2.30 5.54
C ILE A 20 -13.54 -1.68 6.57
N GLU A 21 -13.60 -2.19 7.79
CA GLU A 21 -12.67 -1.83 8.85
C GLU A 21 -11.50 -2.83 8.92
N PRO A 22 -10.32 -2.40 9.36
CA PRO A 22 -9.22 -3.31 9.57
C PRO A 22 -9.50 -4.22 10.78
N TYR A 23 -9.12 -5.48 10.65
CA TYR A 23 -9.14 -6.41 11.78
C TYR A 23 -7.85 -6.37 12.60
N ASP A 24 -6.79 -5.77 12.06
CA ASP A 24 -5.50 -5.58 12.73
C ASP A 24 -4.89 -4.25 12.31
N THR A 25 -4.42 -3.49 13.28
CA THR A 25 -3.67 -2.24 13.08
C THR A 25 -2.47 -2.20 14.02
N ARG A 26 -1.34 -1.75 13.51
CA ARG A 26 -0.12 -1.65 14.33
C ARG A 26 0.82 -0.56 13.86
N MET A 27 1.64 -0.07 14.77
CA MET A 27 2.83 0.69 14.47
C MET A 27 4.02 -0.27 14.45
N LEU A 28 4.67 -0.42 13.32
CA LEU A 28 5.84 -1.28 13.17
C LEU A 28 7.11 -0.44 13.32
N ASP A 29 7.91 -0.75 14.33
CA ASP A 29 9.22 -0.14 14.55
C ASP A 29 10.22 -0.66 13.51
N LEU A 30 10.86 0.26 12.79
CA LEU A 30 11.85 -0.05 11.77
C LEU A 30 13.29 -0.08 12.31
N GLY A 31 13.50 0.24 13.59
CA GLY A 31 14.80 0.18 14.26
C GLY A 31 15.73 1.36 13.99
N ASP A 32 15.29 2.33 13.18
CA ASP A 32 16.06 3.54 12.82
C ASP A 32 15.37 4.84 13.29
N GLY A 33 14.49 4.72 14.29
CA GLY A 33 13.69 5.82 14.82
C GLY A 33 12.41 6.08 14.00
N GLN A 34 12.14 5.29 12.98
CA GLN A 34 10.94 5.35 12.18
C GLN A 34 9.96 4.27 12.61
N GLN A 35 8.69 4.61 12.66
CA GLN A 35 7.59 3.67 12.84
C GLN A 35 6.59 3.85 11.70
N ILE A 36 6.19 2.77 11.06
CA ILE A 36 5.18 2.83 10.01
C ILE A 36 3.86 2.26 10.50
N TYR A 37 2.79 2.92 10.07
CA TYR A 37 1.44 2.46 10.29
C TYR A 37 1.11 1.37 9.28
N VAL A 38 0.61 0.25 9.80
CA VAL A 38 0.22 -0.93 9.00
C VAL A 38 -1.18 -1.34 9.42
N GLU A 39 -2.06 -1.60 8.46
CA GLU A 39 -3.36 -2.20 8.72
C GLU A 39 -3.59 -3.43 7.84
N GLN A 40 -4.36 -4.38 8.35
CA GLN A 40 -4.80 -5.55 7.65
C GLN A 40 -6.32 -5.60 7.62
N CYS A 41 -6.88 -5.81 6.42
CA CYS A 41 -8.31 -5.81 6.16
C CYS A 41 -8.71 -7.05 5.36
N GLY A 42 -10.01 -7.32 5.27
CA GLY A 42 -10.57 -8.39 4.47
C GLY A 42 -10.41 -9.77 5.10
N ASN A 43 -10.05 -10.76 4.29
CA ASN A 43 -9.93 -12.14 4.72
C ASN A 43 -8.50 -12.47 5.22
N PRO A 44 -8.30 -12.78 6.53
CA PRO A 44 -6.98 -13.12 7.06
C PRO A 44 -6.32 -14.33 6.36
N GLU A 45 -7.13 -15.25 5.83
CA GLU A 45 -6.68 -16.45 5.11
C GLU A 45 -6.70 -16.26 3.58
N GLY A 46 -7.03 -15.05 3.13
CA GLY A 46 -7.09 -14.71 1.72
C GLY A 46 -5.72 -14.52 1.08
N LYS A 47 -5.73 -14.30 -0.23
CA LYS A 47 -4.51 -13.99 -0.98
C LYS A 47 -3.90 -12.69 -0.49
N PRO A 48 -2.62 -12.68 -0.04
CA PRO A 48 -2.01 -11.45 0.44
C PRO A 48 -1.79 -10.43 -0.69
N VAL A 49 -2.14 -9.17 -0.42
CA VAL A 49 -1.84 -8.04 -1.29
C VAL A 49 -1.38 -6.85 -0.46
N ILE A 50 -0.31 -6.18 -0.88
CA ILE A 50 0.08 -4.88 -0.34
C ILE A 50 -0.30 -3.76 -1.30
N PHE A 51 -0.88 -2.69 -0.75
CA PHE A 51 -1.15 -1.46 -1.46
C PHE A 51 -0.07 -0.42 -1.17
N LEU A 52 0.65 0.00 -2.20
CA LEU A 52 1.67 1.05 -2.13
C LEU A 52 1.09 2.37 -2.68
N HIS A 53 0.86 3.33 -1.78
CA HIS A 53 0.26 4.61 -2.15
C HIS A 53 1.22 5.50 -2.95
N GLY A 54 0.62 6.44 -3.65
CA GLY A 54 1.33 7.45 -4.44
C GLY A 54 1.73 8.69 -3.63
N GLY A 55 2.07 9.70 -4.34
CA GLY A 55 2.60 10.97 -3.86
C GLY A 55 3.93 11.27 -4.53
N PRO A 56 5.08 11.00 -3.89
CA PRO A 56 5.30 10.39 -2.56
C PRO A 56 4.63 11.17 -1.41
N GLY A 57 4.27 10.44 -0.33
CA GLY A 57 3.72 11.08 0.87
C GLY A 57 2.19 11.18 0.92
N GLY A 58 1.47 10.51 0.03
CA GLY A 58 0.00 10.57 -0.04
C GLY A 58 -0.74 9.85 1.09
N GLY A 59 -0.10 8.92 1.77
CA GLY A 59 -0.74 8.04 2.75
C GLY A 59 -1.64 6.98 2.14
N GLY A 60 -1.91 5.91 2.88
CA GLY A 60 -2.77 4.81 2.46
C GLY A 60 -4.24 5.22 2.33
N GLY A 61 -4.82 5.70 3.42
CA GLY A 61 -6.22 6.12 3.48
C GLY A 61 -7.21 4.95 3.39
N THR A 62 -8.40 5.15 3.94
CA THR A 62 -9.43 4.10 4.06
C THR A 62 -9.99 3.63 2.71
N GLU A 63 -10.01 4.51 1.71
CA GLU A 63 -10.51 4.18 0.37
C GLU A 63 -9.71 3.06 -0.30
N ARG A 64 -8.41 2.91 0.05
CA ARG A 64 -7.51 1.92 -0.56
C ARG A 64 -7.90 0.48 -0.23
N ARG A 65 -8.54 0.26 0.91
CA ARG A 65 -9.11 -1.04 1.31
C ARG A 65 -10.13 -1.56 0.30
N ARG A 66 -10.80 -0.66 -0.43
CA ARG A 66 -11.91 -0.93 -1.35
C ARG A 66 -11.50 -1.31 -2.77
N PHE A 67 -10.19 -1.38 -3.05
CA PHE A 67 -9.70 -1.80 -4.37
C PHE A 67 -9.72 -3.31 -4.58
N PHE A 68 -9.89 -4.08 -3.52
CA PHE A 68 -9.79 -5.54 -3.52
C PHE A 68 -11.05 -6.17 -2.93
N ASP A 69 -11.38 -7.37 -3.43
CA ASP A 69 -12.46 -8.18 -2.86
C ASP A 69 -12.09 -8.60 -1.42
N PRO A 70 -12.82 -8.10 -0.40
CA PRO A 70 -12.48 -8.41 0.99
C PRO A 70 -12.72 -9.87 1.38
N GLN A 71 -13.44 -10.64 0.57
CA GLN A 71 -13.62 -12.07 0.81
C GLN A 71 -12.46 -12.91 0.27
N ALA A 72 -11.80 -12.42 -0.79
CA ALA A 72 -10.73 -13.13 -1.48
C ALA A 72 -9.32 -12.72 -1.01
N TYR A 73 -9.15 -11.48 -0.57
CA TYR A 73 -7.84 -10.93 -0.27
C TYR A 73 -7.61 -10.65 1.22
N ARG A 74 -6.37 -10.94 1.67
CA ARG A 74 -5.76 -10.38 2.87
C ARG A 74 -5.10 -9.06 2.46
N ILE A 75 -5.76 -7.95 2.75
CA ILE A 75 -5.40 -6.63 2.26
C ILE A 75 -4.50 -5.94 3.27
N VAL A 76 -3.27 -5.63 2.87
CA VAL A 76 -2.31 -4.86 3.68
C VAL A 76 -2.21 -3.45 3.10
N VAL A 77 -2.51 -2.44 3.92
CA VAL A 77 -2.32 -1.03 3.58
C VAL A 77 -1.32 -0.44 4.56
N ILE A 78 -0.35 0.28 4.05
CA ILE A 78 0.67 0.95 4.85
C ILE A 78 0.67 2.45 4.58
N ASP A 79 1.01 3.22 5.59
CA ASP A 79 1.50 4.58 5.40
C ASP A 79 3.03 4.51 5.34
N GLN A 80 3.60 4.86 4.18
CA GLN A 80 5.06 4.85 4.02
C GLN A 80 5.69 5.79 5.06
N ARG A 81 6.99 5.56 5.38
CA ARG A 81 7.68 6.39 6.37
C ARG A 81 7.52 7.89 6.06
N GLY A 82 7.34 8.68 7.08
CA GLY A 82 7.21 10.13 6.98
C GLY A 82 5.83 10.64 6.58
N CYS A 83 4.82 9.80 6.37
CA CYS A 83 3.49 10.25 5.95
C CYS A 83 2.34 9.54 6.67
N GLY A 84 1.13 10.05 6.50
CA GLY A 84 -0.07 9.51 7.10
C GLY A 84 0.03 9.41 8.62
N LEU A 85 -0.23 8.23 9.15
CA LEU A 85 -0.12 7.93 10.58
C LEU A 85 1.28 7.42 10.99
N SER A 86 2.21 7.26 10.03
CA SER A 86 3.60 6.89 10.32
C SER A 86 4.36 8.03 11.00
N THR A 87 5.33 7.68 11.85
CA THR A 87 6.07 8.64 12.64
C THR A 87 7.59 8.43 12.57
N PRO A 88 8.41 9.52 12.65
CA PRO A 88 8.00 10.93 12.64
C PRO A 88 7.41 11.33 11.28
N HIS A 89 6.48 12.29 11.28
CA HIS A 89 5.89 12.79 10.04
C HIS A 89 6.84 13.76 9.33
N ILE A 90 6.94 13.69 8.02
CA ILE A 90 7.85 14.51 7.22
C ILE A 90 7.60 16.01 7.39
N ALA A 91 6.37 16.43 7.68
CA ALA A 91 6.04 17.83 7.97
C ALA A 91 6.70 18.37 9.24
N SER A 92 7.21 17.49 10.11
CA SER A 92 7.98 17.88 11.31
C SER A 92 9.49 17.98 11.05
N ALA A 93 9.96 17.57 9.88
CA ALA A 93 11.37 17.68 9.49
C ALA A 93 11.79 19.16 9.40
N GLN A 94 12.90 19.51 10.05
CA GLN A 94 13.45 20.87 10.06
C GLN A 94 14.73 20.98 9.22
N THR A 95 15.38 19.86 8.98
CA THR A 95 16.65 19.79 8.24
C THR A 95 16.63 18.64 7.23
N SER A 96 17.52 18.69 6.25
CA SER A 96 17.71 17.57 5.32
C SER A 96 18.19 16.29 6.02
N ALA A 97 18.84 16.41 7.18
CA ALA A 97 19.27 15.25 7.96
C ALA A 97 18.07 14.45 8.51
N ASP A 98 16.96 15.13 8.82
CA ASP A 98 15.74 14.47 9.29
C ASP A 98 15.10 13.59 8.19
N MET A 99 15.47 13.83 6.93
CA MET A 99 14.99 13.09 5.77
C MET A 99 16.02 12.07 5.24
N ALA A 100 17.18 11.96 5.85
CA ALA A 100 18.30 11.15 5.33
C ALA A 100 17.96 9.68 5.15
N THR A 101 17.05 9.14 5.96
CA THR A 101 16.59 7.75 5.87
C THR A 101 15.28 7.58 5.06
N ASN A 102 14.75 8.66 4.48
CA ASN A 102 13.55 8.57 3.64
C ASN A 102 13.94 8.46 2.16
N THR A 103 14.60 7.38 1.82
CA THR A 103 15.02 7.05 0.46
C THR A 103 14.19 5.91 -0.12
N THR A 104 14.18 5.77 -1.44
CA THR A 104 13.50 4.65 -2.11
C THR A 104 13.95 3.31 -1.55
N TRP A 105 15.23 3.14 -1.26
CA TRP A 105 15.77 1.88 -0.77
C TRP A 105 15.35 1.57 0.67
N ASN A 106 15.24 2.58 1.51
CA ASN A 106 14.65 2.39 2.83
C ASN A 106 13.17 1.98 2.73
N LEU A 107 12.42 2.53 1.76
CA LEU A 107 11.01 2.15 1.53
C LEU A 107 10.89 0.71 0.99
N VAL A 108 11.82 0.27 0.17
CA VAL A 108 11.92 -1.13 -0.28
C VAL A 108 12.16 -2.06 0.91
N ASP A 109 13.14 -1.73 1.76
CA ASP A 109 13.41 -2.49 2.99
C ASP A 109 12.22 -2.52 3.95
N ASP A 110 11.46 -1.42 4.03
CA ASP A 110 10.25 -1.33 4.85
C ASP A 110 9.19 -2.33 4.38
N CYS A 111 8.99 -2.47 3.07
CA CYS A 111 8.07 -3.48 2.53
C CYS A 111 8.45 -4.89 3.01
N GLU A 112 9.73 -5.24 2.96
CA GLU A 112 10.21 -6.55 3.46
C GLU A 112 10.02 -6.71 4.97
N ARG A 113 10.25 -5.66 5.75
CA ARG A 113 10.01 -5.68 7.20
C ARG A 113 8.54 -5.91 7.51
N VAL A 114 7.64 -5.22 6.79
CA VAL A 114 6.18 -5.44 6.94
C VAL A 114 5.83 -6.87 6.57
N ARG A 115 6.25 -7.36 5.41
CA ARG A 115 5.96 -8.72 4.94
C ARG A 115 6.36 -9.76 5.97
N THR A 116 7.61 -9.66 6.46
CA THR A 116 8.17 -10.57 7.45
C THR A 116 7.43 -10.49 8.79
N ALA A 117 7.15 -9.28 9.27
CA ALA A 117 6.45 -9.05 10.54
C ALA A 117 5.00 -9.58 10.50
N LEU A 118 4.37 -9.64 9.32
CA LEU A 118 3.03 -10.20 9.12
C LEU A 118 3.03 -11.70 8.80
N GLY A 119 4.21 -12.33 8.72
CA GLY A 119 4.34 -13.76 8.39
C GLY A 119 3.83 -14.10 7.00
N ILE A 120 4.02 -13.22 6.02
CA ILE A 120 3.60 -13.40 4.63
C ILE A 120 4.78 -13.91 3.82
N ASP A 121 4.65 -15.06 3.16
CA ASP A 121 5.70 -15.62 2.32
C ASP A 121 5.83 -14.86 1.01
N THR A 122 4.74 -14.69 0.30
CA THR A 122 4.66 -13.90 -0.95
C THR A 122 3.36 -13.10 -0.98
N TRP A 123 3.37 -11.99 -1.68
CA TRP A 123 2.18 -11.18 -1.88
C TRP A 123 2.09 -10.58 -3.28
N GLN A 124 0.87 -10.25 -3.68
CA GLN A 124 0.63 -9.36 -4.80
C GLN A 124 1.02 -7.95 -4.38
N VAL A 125 1.75 -7.24 -5.23
CA VAL A 125 2.11 -5.83 -5.01
C VAL A 125 1.30 -4.95 -5.94
N PHE A 126 0.49 -4.06 -5.36
CA PHE A 126 -0.29 -3.07 -6.10
C PHE A 126 0.31 -1.68 -5.85
N GLY A 127 0.80 -1.02 -6.89
CA GLY A 127 1.37 0.32 -6.82
C GLY A 127 0.68 1.31 -7.75
N GLY A 128 0.31 2.48 -7.21
CA GLY A 128 -0.29 3.57 -7.97
C GLY A 128 0.56 4.83 -7.96
N SER A 129 0.75 5.49 -9.14
CA SER A 129 1.58 6.70 -9.26
C SER A 129 3.00 6.43 -8.70
N TRP A 130 3.53 7.24 -7.78
CA TRP A 130 4.79 6.95 -7.07
C TRP A 130 4.86 5.51 -6.54
N GLY A 131 3.74 4.98 -6.03
CA GLY A 131 3.67 3.58 -5.60
C GLY A 131 4.00 2.58 -6.70
N SER A 132 3.83 2.92 -7.98
CA SER A 132 4.25 2.06 -9.09
C SER A 132 5.77 1.98 -9.24
N CYS A 133 6.48 3.10 -9.02
CA CYS A 133 7.94 3.12 -8.99
C CYS A 133 8.48 2.29 -7.81
N LEU A 134 7.90 2.50 -6.63
CA LEU A 134 8.28 1.72 -5.44
C LEU A 134 8.00 0.23 -5.63
N ALA A 135 6.86 -0.12 -6.22
CA ALA A 135 6.50 -1.50 -6.52
C ALA A 135 7.48 -2.17 -7.48
N LEU A 136 7.94 -1.46 -8.51
CA LEU A 136 8.95 -1.95 -9.44
C LEU A 136 10.31 -2.14 -8.73
N ALA A 137 10.78 -1.13 -7.99
CA ALA A 137 12.04 -1.21 -7.26
C ALA A 137 12.02 -2.38 -6.25
N TYR A 138 10.89 -2.57 -5.56
CA TYR A 138 10.70 -3.68 -4.64
C TYR A 138 10.70 -5.03 -5.35
N ALA A 139 9.95 -5.18 -6.44
CA ALA A 139 9.86 -6.43 -7.19
C ALA A 139 11.20 -6.84 -7.84
N GLU A 140 12.00 -5.87 -8.28
CA GLU A 140 13.34 -6.14 -8.82
C GLU A 140 14.35 -6.52 -7.73
N THR A 141 14.18 -5.97 -6.52
CA THR A 141 15.09 -6.26 -5.40
C THR A 141 14.71 -7.57 -4.69
N HIS A 142 13.41 -7.87 -4.59
CA HIS A 142 12.87 -9.04 -3.90
C HIS A 142 11.90 -9.83 -4.79
N PRO A 143 12.35 -10.35 -5.94
CA PRO A 143 11.45 -11.07 -6.87
C PRO A 143 10.81 -12.31 -6.25
N GLU A 144 11.47 -12.94 -5.26
CA GLU A 144 10.95 -14.10 -4.54
C GLU A 144 9.76 -13.77 -3.63
N ALA A 145 9.60 -12.50 -3.23
CA ALA A 145 8.53 -12.05 -2.36
C ALA A 145 7.27 -11.60 -3.12
N VAL A 146 7.34 -11.47 -4.45
CA VAL A 146 6.28 -10.92 -5.28
C VAL A 146 5.62 -12.02 -6.12
N SER A 147 4.35 -12.30 -5.83
CA SER A 147 3.57 -13.28 -6.60
C SER A 147 2.99 -12.66 -7.87
N GLU A 148 2.53 -11.41 -7.80
CA GLU A 148 2.05 -10.62 -8.95
C GLU A 148 2.32 -9.14 -8.71
N LEU A 149 2.40 -8.41 -9.82
CA LEU A 149 2.63 -6.98 -9.83
C LEU A 149 1.52 -6.27 -10.61
N VAL A 150 0.83 -5.35 -9.95
CA VAL A 150 -0.20 -4.52 -10.57
C VAL A 150 0.21 -3.06 -10.47
N LEU A 151 0.42 -2.43 -11.61
CA LEU A 151 0.89 -1.05 -11.71
C LEU A 151 -0.18 -0.16 -12.33
N ARG A 152 -0.47 0.96 -11.69
CA ARG A 152 -1.46 1.92 -12.14
C ARG A 152 -0.87 3.33 -12.18
N GLY A 153 -1.11 4.05 -13.29
CA GLY A 153 -0.60 5.42 -13.43
C GLY A 153 0.93 5.46 -13.35
N ILE A 154 1.59 4.61 -14.10
CA ILE A 154 3.05 4.53 -14.22
C ILE A 154 3.58 5.80 -14.87
N PHE A 155 4.69 6.33 -14.40
CA PHE A 155 5.40 7.48 -14.96
C PHE A 155 6.89 7.18 -15.08
#